data_ed81b27e83a0981331c6aede1febad3a
#
_entry.id   ed81b27e83a0981331c6aede1febad3a
#
_cell.length_a   1.000
_cell.length_b   1.000
_cell.length_c   1.000
_cell.angle_alpha   90.00
_cell.angle_beta   90.00
_cell.angle_gamma   90.00
#
_symmetry.space_group_name_H-M   'P 1'
#
loop_
_entity.id
_entity.type
_entity.pdbx_description
1 polymer ?
#
loop_
_entity_poly.entity_id
_entity_poly.type
_entity_poly.pdbx_seq_one_letter_code
_entity_poly.pdbx_strand_id
1 'polypeptide(L)'
;MARRWSLARDLMRRHDLGALVVFGTSGVNRHNQANVFWLTNHLDLHHTYLVAPCEGSVEPVLYVGLLNHVPAARETSEVPVAWGGYDPASSVASRLRALGLGRGRVGLVGVNATFGIGMPYQHYQSLCAALPELHVEDVTAEFAGLRAVKSTEEIARLRTAAALTDTAMAAVASDVREGMPEYVLLAIIEGASRAAGGQPHIAFLRSMPMDDPNGCVPAQNPSDRRIRRGDVIITEISASCWGYSGQIHRPVFVGADPTPSWRRMFETAYEAYQRMAGAVRPGAAVREIIRAASVIGERGYRIYDDLVHGYGVDIHPPVIDRSCCDYWPWDEARPAPEGRCVEQNMAIVIQPNPVTPDERMGLQLGALTVVKDGGAECLHGIPFEPLLARG
;
A
#
# COMPACT_ATOMS: atom_id res chain seq x y z
N MET A 1 -1.22 1.06 -20.81
CA MET A 1 -1.85 2.43 -20.67
C MET A 1 -3.29 2.46 -21.22
N ALA A 2 -3.61 2.03 -22.43
CA ALA A 2 -4.96 2.13 -23.02
C ALA A 2 -6.10 1.65 -22.09
N ARG A 3 -5.96 0.47 -21.46
CA ARG A 3 -6.94 -0.05 -20.48
C ARG A 3 -7.18 0.93 -19.32
N ARG A 4 -6.12 1.53 -18.76
CA ARG A 4 -6.23 2.45 -17.62
C ARG A 4 -7.00 3.71 -17.99
N TRP A 5 -6.72 4.27 -19.17
CA TRP A 5 -7.44 5.40 -19.70
C TRP A 5 -8.91 5.08 -20.02
N SER A 6 -9.20 3.87 -20.53
CA SER A 6 -10.59 3.43 -20.71
C SER A 6 -11.34 3.40 -19.39
N LEU A 7 -10.78 2.77 -18.37
CA LEU A 7 -11.39 2.70 -17.03
C LEU A 7 -11.62 4.08 -16.41
N ALA A 8 -10.65 5.00 -16.54
CA ALA A 8 -10.80 6.37 -16.05
C ALA A 8 -11.91 7.14 -16.79
N ARG A 9 -12.03 6.97 -18.11
CA ARG A 9 -13.11 7.57 -18.90
C ARG A 9 -14.46 6.96 -18.58
N ASP A 10 -14.53 5.66 -18.32
CA ASP A 10 -15.79 5.01 -17.90
C ASP A 10 -16.23 5.52 -16.52
N LEU A 11 -15.30 5.76 -15.59
CA LEU A 11 -15.60 6.43 -14.34
C LEU A 11 -16.19 7.83 -14.60
N MET A 12 -15.53 8.66 -15.42
CA MET A 12 -16.01 10.00 -15.76
C MET A 12 -17.40 9.98 -16.37
N ARG A 13 -17.69 9.07 -17.28
CA ARG A 13 -19.02 8.94 -17.90
C ARG A 13 -20.11 8.57 -16.89
N ARG A 14 -19.82 7.63 -15.97
CA ARG A 14 -20.79 7.24 -14.93
C ARG A 14 -21.18 8.39 -14.01
N HIS A 15 -20.25 9.33 -13.76
CA HIS A 15 -20.46 10.49 -12.89
C HIS A 15 -20.79 11.78 -13.65
N ASP A 16 -20.95 11.72 -14.98
CA ASP A 16 -21.18 12.90 -15.84
C ASP A 16 -20.09 13.97 -15.66
N LEU A 17 -18.82 13.56 -15.64
CA LEU A 17 -17.66 14.43 -15.44
C LEU A 17 -17.00 14.77 -16.78
N GLY A 18 -16.70 16.05 -17.02
CA GLY A 18 -15.97 16.50 -18.20
C GLY A 18 -14.46 16.24 -18.12
N ALA A 19 -13.91 16.15 -16.92
CA ALA A 19 -12.51 15.83 -16.69
C ALA A 19 -12.27 15.28 -15.28
N LEU A 20 -11.09 14.65 -15.07
CA LEU A 20 -10.50 14.44 -13.75
C LEU A 20 -9.35 15.42 -13.53
N VAL A 21 -9.27 15.93 -12.32
CA VAL A 21 -8.07 16.57 -11.76
C VAL A 21 -7.47 15.62 -10.76
N VAL A 22 -6.36 14.98 -11.13
CA VAL A 22 -5.71 13.97 -10.31
C VAL A 22 -4.50 14.58 -9.62
N PHE A 23 -4.52 14.59 -8.30
CA PHE A 23 -3.44 15.07 -7.47
C PHE A 23 -2.52 13.91 -7.06
N GLY A 24 -1.22 14.21 -7.03
CA GLY A 24 -0.19 13.36 -6.47
C GLY A 24 0.90 14.20 -5.80
N THR A 25 1.45 13.65 -4.74
CA THR A 25 2.65 14.17 -4.10
C THR A 25 3.46 13.00 -3.59
N SER A 26 4.76 13.18 -3.39
CA SER A 26 5.49 12.14 -2.70
C SER A 26 6.06 12.68 -1.40
N GLY A 27 6.20 11.83 -0.49
CA GLY A 27 7.07 11.96 0.63
C GLY A 27 8.21 10.98 0.44
N VAL A 28 8.62 10.35 1.52
CA VAL A 28 9.71 9.36 1.52
C VAL A 28 9.37 8.13 0.66
N ASN A 29 8.10 7.74 0.60
CA ASN A 29 7.66 6.45 0.04
C ASN A 29 6.82 6.58 -1.23
N ARG A 30 6.71 7.57 -1.93
CA ARG A 30 6.02 7.74 -3.22
C ARG A 30 4.58 7.18 -3.34
N HIS A 31 3.96 6.71 -2.25
CA HIS A 31 2.59 6.19 -2.25
C HIS A 31 1.59 7.23 -2.77
N ASN A 32 1.78 8.48 -2.38
CA ASN A 32 0.87 9.55 -2.74
C ASN A 32 0.94 9.96 -4.22
N GLN A 33 1.83 9.35 -5.00
CA GLN A 33 1.90 9.49 -6.46
C GLN A 33 1.05 8.44 -7.20
N ALA A 34 0.49 7.46 -6.51
CA ALA A 34 -0.15 6.30 -7.12
C ALA A 34 -1.18 6.64 -8.18
N ASN A 35 -2.04 7.62 -7.91
CA ASN A 35 -3.11 8.01 -8.82
C ASN A 35 -2.58 8.66 -10.10
N VAL A 36 -1.63 9.59 -9.98
CA VAL A 36 -0.97 10.25 -11.11
C VAL A 36 -0.13 9.24 -11.89
N PHE A 37 0.70 8.46 -11.18
CA PHE A 37 1.55 7.43 -11.80
C PHE A 37 0.75 6.44 -12.62
N TRP A 38 -0.41 6.00 -12.13
CA TRP A 38 -1.23 4.99 -12.81
C TRP A 38 -1.70 5.44 -14.19
N LEU A 39 -1.90 6.76 -14.41
CA LEU A 39 -2.31 7.31 -15.71
C LEU A 39 -1.15 7.89 -16.52
N THR A 40 0.00 8.15 -15.91
CA THR A 40 1.11 8.86 -16.59
C THR A 40 2.40 8.06 -16.68
N ASN A 41 2.55 7.01 -15.87
CA ASN A 41 3.80 6.26 -15.68
C ASN A 41 4.96 7.12 -15.12
N HIS A 42 4.69 8.34 -14.65
CA HIS A 42 5.67 9.24 -14.05
C HIS A 42 5.58 9.27 -12.53
N LEU A 43 6.73 9.17 -11.86
CA LEU A 43 6.89 9.34 -10.42
C LEU A 43 7.67 10.61 -10.14
N ASP A 44 7.08 11.54 -9.40
CA ASP A 44 7.71 12.79 -8.97
C ASP A 44 8.00 12.77 -7.46
N LEU A 45 8.79 13.73 -7.00
CA LEU A 45 9.05 14.01 -5.58
C LEU A 45 8.19 15.16 -5.04
N HIS A 46 7.51 15.90 -5.88
CA HIS A 46 6.74 17.09 -5.55
C HIS A 46 5.26 16.95 -5.89
N HIS A 47 4.49 18.00 -5.58
CA HIS A 47 3.10 18.09 -6.00
C HIS A 47 2.98 18.04 -7.52
N THR A 48 2.15 17.15 -7.99
CA THR A 48 1.82 16.99 -9.41
C THR A 48 0.32 17.04 -9.60
N TYR A 49 -0.11 17.54 -10.75
CA TYR A 49 -1.50 17.55 -11.16
C TYR A 49 -1.65 17.01 -12.57
N LEU A 50 -2.50 16.04 -12.75
CA LEU A 50 -2.93 15.61 -14.07
C LEU A 50 -4.32 16.14 -14.33
N VAL A 51 -4.51 16.91 -15.40
CA VAL A 51 -5.81 17.24 -15.94
C VAL A 51 -6.11 16.25 -17.07
N ALA A 52 -7.07 15.38 -16.84
CA ALA A 52 -7.45 14.26 -17.70
C ALA A 52 -8.86 14.49 -18.28
N PRO A 53 -9.00 14.96 -19.54
CA PRO A 53 -10.30 15.14 -20.17
C PRO A 53 -11.03 13.81 -20.39
N CYS A 54 -12.37 13.81 -20.27
CA CYS A 54 -13.21 12.65 -20.58
C CYS A 54 -13.18 12.33 -22.08
N GLU A 55 -13.12 13.35 -22.92
CA GLU A 55 -13.06 13.20 -24.37
C GLU A 55 -11.68 12.66 -24.81
N GLY A 56 -11.69 11.52 -25.49
CA GLY A 56 -10.45 10.81 -25.86
C GLY A 56 -9.62 11.48 -26.94
N SER A 57 -10.20 12.41 -27.69
CA SER A 57 -9.52 13.21 -28.72
C SER A 57 -8.73 14.38 -28.14
N VAL A 58 -8.97 14.74 -26.87
CA VAL A 58 -8.30 15.85 -26.19
C VAL A 58 -7.17 15.32 -25.32
N GLU A 59 -5.97 15.84 -25.50
CA GLU A 59 -4.78 15.39 -24.77
C GLU A 59 -4.87 15.80 -23.28
N PRO A 60 -4.55 14.88 -22.34
CA PRO A 60 -4.29 15.20 -20.95
C PRO A 60 -3.01 16.02 -20.80
N VAL A 61 -2.84 16.67 -19.65
CA VAL A 61 -1.60 17.40 -19.32
C VAL A 61 -1.21 17.11 -17.89
N LEU A 62 0.04 16.66 -17.71
CA LEU A 62 0.70 16.51 -16.42
C LEU A 62 1.47 17.78 -16.06
N TYR A 63 1.09 18.40 -14.95
CA TYR A 63 1.78 19.53 -14.35
C TYR A 63 2.73 19.05 -13.27
N VAL A 64 4.04 19.26 -13.43
CA VAL A 64 5.05 18.94 -12.42
C VAL A 64 5.38 20.17 -11.57
N GLY A 65 5.76 19.93 -10.32
CA GLY A 65 5.95 20.99 -9.33
C GLY A 65 7.18 21.88 -9.57
N LEU A 66 8.23 21.35 -10.20
CA LEU A 66 9.47 22.10 -10.45
C LEU A 66 9.78 22.20 -11.94
N LEU A 67 10.16 23.41 -12.37
CA LEU A 67 10.50 23.69 -13.77
C LEU A 67 11.67 22.83 -14.28
N ASN A 68 12.69 22.64 -13.46
CA ASN A 68 13.88 21.83 -13.77
C ASN A 68 13.60 20.32 -13.85
N HIS A 69 12.42 19.84 -13.38
CA HIS A 69 12.01 18.45 -13.52
C HIS A 69 11.25 18.16 -14.83
N VAL A 70 10.80 19.20 -15.54
CA VAL A 70 10.05 19.04 -16.79
C VAL A 70 10.80 18.18 -17.83
N PRO A 71 12.12 18.38 -18.09
CA PRO A 71 12.83 17.54 -19.07
C PRO A 71 12.80 16.05 -18.70
N ALA A 72 13.16 15.70 -17.46
CA ALA A 72 13.17 14.31 -17.01
C ALA A 72 11.75 13.70 -16.95
N ALA A 73 10.75 14.50 -16.61
CA ALA A 73 9.36 14.03 -16.62
C ALA A 73 8.85 13.70 -18.03
N ARG A 74 9.31 14.43 -19.05
CA ARG A 74 8.99 14.15 -20.47
C ARG A 74 9.56 12.83 -20.96
N GLU A 75 10.66 12.37 -20.38
CA GLU A 75 11.29 11.09 -20.75
C GLU A 75 10.53 9.88 -20.22
N THR A 76 9.81 10.04 -19.12
CA THR A 76 9.13 8.94 -18.43
C THR A 76 7.59 8.98 -18.52
N SER A 77 7.02 10.15 -18.79
CA SER A 77 5.57 10.33 -18.85
C SER A 77 4.99 9.89 -20.18
N GLU A 78 3.91 9.14 -20.13
CA GLU A 78 3.09 8.75 -21.30
C GLU A 78 2.15 9.87 -21.77
N VAL A 79 2.16 11.04 -21.11
CA VAL A 79 1.30 12.18 -21.43
C VAL A 79 2.15 13.46 -21.50
N PRO A 80 1.68 14.51 -22.25
CA PRO A 80 2.35 15.80 -22.29
C PRO A 80 2.61 16.40 -20.91
N VAL A 81 3.81 16.93 -20.70
CA VAL A 81 4.27 17.49 -19.43
C VAL A 81 4.51 19.00 -19.55
N ALA A 82 4.02 19.74 -18.58
CA ALA A 82 4.25 21.16 -18.38
C ALA A 82 4.65 21.47 -16.95
N TRP A 83 5.26 22.63 -16.73
CA TRP A 83 5.48 23.14 -15.39
C TRP A 83 4.17 23.68 -14.80
N GLY A 84 3.83 23.29 -13.57
CA GLY A 84 2.63 23.74 -12.87
C GLY A 84 2.65 25.20 -12.39
N GLY A 85 3.79 25.89 -12.52
CA GLY A 85 3.96 27.24 -11.97
C GLY A 85 4.17 27.22 -10.46
N TYR A 86 4.24 28.40 -9.85
CA TYR A 86 4.32 28.57 -8.39
C TYR A 86 2.97 28.33 -7.68
N ASP A 87 1.87 28.46 -8.41
CA ASP A 87 0.53 28.07 -7.99
C ASP A 87 -0.05 27.08 -9.00
N PRO A 88 0.09 25.79 -8.78
CA PRO A 88 -0.38 24.75 -9.70
C PRO A 88 -1.90 24.76 -9.87
N ALA A 89 -2.66 25.27 -8.89
CA ALA A 89 -4.10 25.39 -8.99
C ALA A 89 -4.50 26.38 -10.09
N SER A 90 -3.76 27.45 -10.28
CA SER A 90 -3.96 28.40 -11.38
C SER A 90 -3.72 27.76 -12.74
N SER A 91 -2.73 26.91 -12.89
CA SER A 91 -2.47 26.16 -14.14
C SER A 91 -3.59 25.16 -14.44
N VAL A 92 -4.06 24.43 -13.43
CA VAL A 92 -5.22 23.53 -13.52
C VAL A 92 -6.46 24.31 -13.94
N ALA A 93 -6.77 25.44 -13.27
CA ALA A 93 -7.93 26.28 -13.59
C ALA A 93 -7.86 26.83 -15.03
N SER A 94 -6.69 27.27 -15.48
CA SER A 94 -6.46 27.73 -16.85
C SER A 94 -6.73 26.64 -17.88
N ARG A 95 -6.26 25.41 -17.59
CA ARG A 95 -6.50 24.25 -18.46
C ARG A 95 -7.99 23.90 -18.52
N LEU A 96 -8.68 23.88 -17.37
CA LEU A 96 -10.12 23.61 -17.34
C LEU A 96 -10.94 24.66 -18.12
N ARG A 97 -10.57 25.96 -18.04
CA ARG A 97 -11.18 27.00 -18.89
C ARG A 97 -10.95 26.74 -20.37
N ALA A 98 -9.73 26.40 -20.76
CA ALA A 98 -9.39 26.09 -22.15
C ALA A 98 -10.18 24.89 -22.70
N LEU A 99 -10.57 23.97 -21.82
CA LEU A 99 -11.45 22.83 -22.13
C LEU A 99 -12.94 23.17 -22.13
N GLY A 100 -13.33 24.45 -21.87
CA GLY A 100 -14.71 24.82 -21.71
C GLY A 100 -15.39 24.38 -20.42
N LEU A 101 -14.60 23.87 -19.45
CA LEU A 101 -15.11 23.28 -18.21
C LEU A 101 -15.15 24.25 -17.02
N GLY A 102 -15.00 25.56 -17.24
CA GLY A 102 -15.03 26.55 -16.16
C GLY A 102 -16.33 26.59 -15.34
N ARG A 103 -17.42 26.04 -15.89
CA ARG A 103 -18.74 25.85 -15.25
C ARG A 103 -19.21 24.41 -15.32
N GLY A 104 -18.29 23.48 -15.65
CA GLY A 104 -18.59 22.07 -15.84
C GLY A 104 -18.53 21.28 -14.54
N ARG A 105 -18.68 19.97 -14.69
CA ARG A 105 -18.49 18.99 -13.61
C ARG A 105 -17.12 18.34 -13.75
N VAL A 106 -16.35 18.30 -12.67
CA VAL A 106 -14.98 17.76 -12.64
C VAL A 106 -14.81 16.86 -11.44
N GLY A 107 -14.21 15.69 -11.65
CA GLY A 107 -13.83 14.79 -10.57
C GLY A 107 -12.47 15.16 -10.00
N LEU A 108 -12.37 15.25 -8.68
CA LEU A 108 -11.12 15.37 -7.97
C LEU A 108 -10.67 13.99 -7.49
N VAL A 109 -9.40 13.66 -7.70
CA VAL A 109 -8.76 12.44 -7.24
C VAL A 109 -7.54 12.79 -6.40
N GLY A 110 -7.43 12.23 -5.20
CA GLY A 110 -6.36 12.53 -4.25
C GLY A 110 -6.69 13.69 -3.31
N VAL A 111 -7.96 14.01 -3.13
CA VAL A 111 -8.41 15.01 -2.14
C VAL A 111 -8.42 14.41 -0.74
N ASN A 112 -8.85 13.15 -0.65
CA ASN A 112 -8.91 12.39 0.59
C ASN A 112 -8.02 11.15 0.44
N ALA A 113 -7.05 10.99 1.32
CA ALA A 113 -6.16 9.85 1.33
C ALA A 113 -6.20 9.20 2.70
N THR A 114 -6.60 7.92 2.75
CA THR A 114 -6.66 7.17 4.01
C THR A 114 -5.27 6.98 4.63
N PHE A 115 -4.25 6.76 3.80
CA PHE A 115 -2.88 6.46 4.22
C PHE A 115 -1.83 7.40 3.63
N GLY A 116 -2.24 8.56 3.13
CA GLY A 116 -1.33 9.45 2.43
C GLY A 116 -1.66 10.93 2.62
N ILE A 117 -1.05 11.75 1.79
CA ILE A 117 -1.23 13.21 1.80
C ILE A 117 -2.24 13.57 0.71
N GLY A 118 -3.35 14.17 1.12
CA GLY A 118 -4.34 14.71 0.20
C GLY A 118 -3.91 16.03 -0.43
N MET A 119 -4.69 16.50 -1.39
CA MET A 119 -4.51 17.81 -2.02
C MET A 119 -4.42 18.90 -0.95
N PRO A 120 -3.41 19.80 -1.00
CA PRO A 120 -3.32 20.91 -0.05
C PRO A 120 -4.59 21.77 -0.08
N TYR A 121 -5.12 22.09 1.08
CA TYR A 121 -6.32 22.92 1.21
C TYR A 121 -6.21 24.25 0.46
N GLN A 122 -5.03 24.88 0.49
CA GLN A 122 -4.79 26.12 -0.24
C GLN A 122 -4.95 25.94 -1.75
N HIS A 123 -4.48 24.83 -2.33
CA HIS A 123 -4.66 24.57 -3.76
C HIS A 123 -6.13 24.36 -4.12
N TYR A 124 -6.89 23.67 -3.26
CA TYR A 124 -8.32 23.53 -3.41
C TYR A 124 -9.04 24.90 -3.38
N GLN A 125 -8.71 25.74 -2.39
CA GLN A 125 -9.28 27.09 -2.31
C GLN A 125 -8.93 27.96 -3.53
N SER A 126 -7.67 27.94 -4.00
CA SER A 126 -7.24 28.65 -5.20
C SER A 126 -7.99 28.20 -6.44
N LEU A 127 -8.21 26.88 -6.60
CA LEU A 127 -8.98 26.32 -7.69
C LEU A 127 -10.44 26.81 -7.66
N CYS A 128 -11.12 26.72 -6.51
CA CYS A 128 -12.49 27.17 -6.34
C CYS A 128 -12.63 28.70 -6.54
N ALA A 129 -11.69 29.48 -6.03
CA ALA A 129 -11.68 30.93 -6.24
C ALA A 129 -11.48 31.31 -7.71
N ALA A 130 -10.62 30.58 -8.41
CA ALA A 130 -10.40 30.78 -9.84
C ALA A 130 -11.62 30.36 -10.70
N LEU A 131 -12.36 29.34 -10.27
CA LEU A 131 -13.51 28.78 -11.00
C LEU A 131 -14.74 28.66 -10.08
N PRO A 132 -15.38 29.77 -9.72
CA PRO A 132 -16.44 29.77 -8.69
C PRO A 132 -17.73 29.04 -9.11
N GLU A 133 -17.91 28.76 -10.40
CA GLU A 133 -19.05 28.02 -10.92
C GLU A 133 -18.69 26.57 -11.29
N LEU A 134 -17.49 26.11 -10.96
CA LEU A 134 -17.06 24.72 -11.16
C LEU A 134 -17.74 23.81 -10.15
N HIS A 135 -18.35 22.75 -10.63
CA HIS A 135 -18.87 21.67 -9.77
C HIS A 135 -17.80 20.59 -9.60
N VAL A 136 -17.33 20.41 -8.38
CA VAL A 136 -16.32 19.40 -8.04
C VAL A 136 -16.94 18.23 -7.28
N GLU A 137 -16.51 17.01 -7.61
CA GLU A 137 -16.93 15.77 -6.97
C GLU A 137 -15.68 14.98 -6.56
N ASP A 138 -15.60 14.52 -5.30
CA ASP A 138 -14.51 13.64 -4.87
C ASP A 138 -14.80 12.22 -5.33
N VAL A 139 -14.00 11.74 -6.27
CA VAL A 139 -14.05 10.37 -6.81
C VAL A 139 -12.81 9.56 -6.47
N THR A 140 -12.09 9.95 -5.40
CA THR A 140 -10.81 9.32 -5.00
C THR A 140 -10.99 7.83 -4.70
N ALA A 141 -12.05 7.47 -3.96
CA ALA A 141 -12.29 6.08 -3.56
C ALA A 141 -12.61 5.18 -4.76
N GLU A 142 -13.47 5.65 -5.66
CA GLU A 142 -13.83 4.94 -6.89
C GLU A 142 -12.63 4.80 -7.81
N PHE A 143 -11.82 5.86 -7.94
CA PHE A 143 -10.60 5.81 -8.72
C PHE A 143 -9.56 4.83 -8.14
N ALA A 144 -9.41 4.78 -6.82
CA ALA A 144 -8.56 3.79 -6.16
C ALA A 144 -9.02 2.37 -6.47
N GLY A 145 -10.33 2.13 -6.55
CA GLY A 145 -10.92 0.85 -6.95
C GLY A 145 -10.52 0.42 -8.37
N LEU A 146 -10.31 1.35 -9.31
CA LEU A 146 -9.86 1.01 -10.67
C LEU A 146 -8.47 0.36 -10.69
N ARG A 147 -7.64 0.63 -9.68
CA ARG A 147 -6.28 0.09 -9.54
C ARG A 147 -6.26 -1.29 -8.89
N ALA A 148 -7.38 -1.77 -8.35
CA ALA A 148 -7.45 -3.04 -7.63
C ALA A 148 -7.09 -4.23 -8.52
N VAL A 149 -7.68 -4.31 -9.71
CA VAL A 149 -7.44 -5.38 -10.69
C VAL A 149 -6.21 -5.04 -11.55
N LYS A 150 -5.19 -5.88 -11.50
CA LYS A 150 -3.90 -5.67 -12.17
C LYS A 150 -3.88 -6.21 -13.59
N SER A 151 -3.14 -5.55 -14.47
CA SER A 151 -2.78 -6.13 -15.76
C SER A 151 -1.64 -7.15 -15.60
N THR A 152 -1.36 -7.91 -16.66
CA THR A 152 -0.23 -8.86 -16.69
C THR A 152 1.10 -8.17 -16.43
N GLU A 153 1.31 -6.99 -16.99
CA GLU A 153 2.54 -6.18 -16.80
C GLU A 153 2.65 -5.68 -15.36
N GLU A 154 1.53 -5.27 -14.74
CA GLU A 154 1.51 -4.87 -13.34
C GLU A 154 1.85 -6.04 -12.42
N ILE A 155 1.32 -7.23 -12.69
CA ILE A 155 1.65 -8.45 -11.95
C ILE A 155 3.14 -8.81 -12.11
N ALA A 156 3.70 -8.66 -13.30
CA ALA A 156 5.14 -8.89 -13.52
C ALA A 156 6.00 -7.92 -12.68
N ARG A 157 5.61 -6.64 -12.58
CA ARG A 157 6.28 -5.66 -11.71
C ARG A 157 6.17 -6.02 -10.23
N LEU A 158 4.99 -6.48 -9.79
CA LEU A 158 4.77 -6.93 -8.43
C LEU A 158 5.62 -8.17 -8.08
N ARG A 159 5.82 -9.10 -9.00
CA ARG A 159 6.75 -10.24 -8.82
C ARG A 159 8.19 -9.76 -8.62
N THR A 160 8.63 -8.79 -9.43
CA THR A 160 9.96 -8.19 -9.23
C THR A 160 10.06 -7.50 -7.87
N ALA A 161 9.04 -6.73 -7.48
CA ALA A 161 9.01 -6.05 -6.18
C ALA A 161 8.99 -7.04 -5.00
N ALA A 162 8.26 -8.15 -5.13
CA ALA A 162 8.26 -9.21 -4.13
C ALA A 162 9.66 -9.85 -3.98
N ALA A 163 10.35 -10.15 -5.08
CA ALA A 163 11.72 -10.68 -5.04
C ALA A 163 12.72 -9.70 -4.40
N LEU A 164 12.58 -8.39 -4.65
CA LEU A 164 13.38 -7.35 -3.99
C LEU A 164 13.10 -7.28 -2.48
N THR A 165 11.84 -7.45 -2.10
CA THR A 165 11.41 -7.48 -0.71
C THR A 165 11.94 -8.74 0.00
N ASP A 166 11.92 -9.88 -0.69
CA ASP A 166 12.52 -11.14 -0.20
C ASP A 166 14.03 -10.99 0.03
N THR A 167 14.73 -10.30 -0.87
CA THR A 167 16.16 -9.99 -0.71
C THR A 167 16.41 -9.17 0.55
N ALA A 168 15.57 -8.15 0.81
CA ALA A 168 15.68 -7.34 2.01
C ALA A 168 15.38 -8.16 3.29
N MET A 169 14.36 -9.02 3.27
CA MET A 169 14.00 -9.88 4.40
C MET A 169 15.09 -10.92 4.70
N ALA A 170 15.67 -11.53 3.65
CA ALA A 170 16.78 -12.47 3.79
C ALA A 170 18.02 -11.78 4.39
N ALA A 171 18.29 -10.52 4.00
CA ALA A 171 19.40 -9.75 4.57
C ALA A 171 19.20 -9.49 6.07
N VAL A 172 17.99 -9.21 6.53
CA VAL A 172 17.71 -9.09 7.97
C VAL A 172 18.08 -10.40 8.69
N ALA A 173 17.60 -11.54 8.19
CA ALA A 173 17.86 -12.83 8.83
C ALA A 173 19.36 -13.22 8.82
N SER A 174 20.11 -12.85 7.76
CA SER A 174 21.53 -13.20 7.62
C SER A 174 22.47 -12.25 8.35
N ASP A 175 22.15 -10.95 8.42
CA ASP A 175 23.10 -9.90 8.79
C ASP A 175 22.85 -9.32 10.19
N VAL A 176 21.72 -9.64 10.83
CA VAL A 176 21.49 -9.23 12.21
C VAL A 176 22.53 -9.86 13.14
N ARG A 177 23.07 -9.05 14.05
CA ARG A 177 24.07 -9.46 15.05
C ARG A 177 23.71 -8.94 16.43
N GLU A 178 24.06 -9.68 17.46
CA GLU A 178 23.97 -9.22 18.84
C GLU A 178 24.74 -7.92 19.04
N GLY A 179 24.19 -6.99 19.80
CA GLY A 179 24.73 -5.65 20.04
C GLY A 179 24.42 -4.62 18.98
N MET A 180 23.88 -5.03 17.82
CA MET A 180 23.46 -4.12 16.75
C MET A 180 22.24 -3.30 17.20
N PRO A 181 22.23 -1.96 17.04
CA PRO A 181 21.02 -1.17 17.30
C PRO A 181 19.97 -1.38 16.20
N GLU A 182 18.69 -1.26 16.56
CA GLU A 182 17.57 -1.47 15.62
C GLU A 182 17.66 -0.61 14.34
N TYR A 183 18.09 0.65 14.45
CA TYR A 183 18.20 1.53 13.28
C TYR A 183 19.20 1.01 12.22
N VAL A 184 20.13 0.14 12.58
CA VAL A 184 21.06 -0.49 11.62
C VAL A 184 20.33 -1.53 10.76
N LEU A 185 19.27 -2.18 11.32
CA LEU A 185 18.43 -3.08 10.51
C LEU A 185 17.74 -2.35 9.37
N LEU A 186 17.30 -1.11 9.59
CA LEU A 186 16.73 -0.28 8.53
C LEU A 186 17.76 -0.07 7.40
N ALA A 187 19.01 0.23 7.76
CA ALA A 187 20.08 0.40 6.77
C ALA A 187 20.37 -0.92 6.01
N ILE A 188 20.29 -2.07 6.66
CA ILE A 188 20.41 -3.39 6.02
C ILE A 188 19.28 -3.62 5.01
N ILE A 189 18.03 -3.41 5.43
CA ILE A 189 16.82 -3.58 4.58
C ILE A 189 16.91 -2.70 3.35
N GLU A 190 17.16 -1.40 3.54
CA GLU A 190 17.24 -0.45 2.45
C GLU A 190 18.47 -0.71 1.57
N GLY A 191 19.62 -0.99 2.16
CA GLY A 191 20.86 -1.30 1.44
C GLY A 191 20.71 -2.52 0.54
N ALA A 192 20.14 -3.61 1.06
CA ALA A 192 19.94 -4.84 0.30
C ALA A 192 18.97 -4.62 -0.89
N SER A 193 17.84 -3.95 -0.66
CA SER A 193 16.88 -3.67 -1.73
C SER A 193 17.44 -2.74 -2.80
N ARG A 194 18.18 -1.69 -2.40
CA ARG A 194 18.83 -0.74 -3.34
C ARG A 194 19.93 -1.41 -4.14
N ALA A 195 20.77 -2.23 -3.51
CA ALA A 195 21.85 -2.96 -4.20
C ALA A 195 21.32 -3.93 -5.26
N ALA A 196 20.09 -4.44 -5.06
CA ALA A 196 19.39 -5.28 -6.02
C ALA A 196 18.60 -4.49 -7.10
N GLY A 197 18.71 -3.15 -7.15
CA GLY A 197 18.04 -2.29 -8.11
C GLY A 197 16.63 -1.86 -7.70
N GLY A 198 16.24 -2.12 -6.45
CA GLY A 198 14.96 -1.70 -5.88
C GLY A 198 15.00 -0.29 -5.28
N GLN A 199 13.85 0.12 -4.81
CA GLN A 199 13.64 1.35 -4.05
C GLN A 199 13.07 0.99 -2.68
N PRO A 200 13.51 1.64 -1.59
CA PRO A 200 12.91 1.47 -0.28
C PRO A 200 11.44 1.91 -0.31
N HIS A 201 10.63 1.25 0.49
CA HIS A 201 9.22 1.60 0.58
C HIS A 201 8.73 1.61 2.04
N ILE A 202 8.49 0.46 2.66
CA ILE A 202 8.15 0.33 4.07
C ILE A 202 9.22 -0.53 4.74
N ALA A 203 9.65 -0.13 5.93
CA ALA A 203 10.52 -0.92 6.77
C ALA A 203 10.20 -0.63 8.24
N PHE A 204 9.10 -1.21 8.72
CA PHE A 204 8.70 -1.16 10.12
C PHE A 204 9.24 -2.38 10.82
N LEU A 205 9.84 -2.18 11.98
CA LEU A 205 10.40 -3.27 12.76
C LEU A 205 10.47 -2.91 14.26
N ARG A 206 10.44 -3.93 15.09
CA ARG A 206 10.66 -3.81 16.52
C ARG A 206 11.37 -5.07 17.02
N SER A 207 12.42 -4.90 17.82
CA SER A 207 13.04 -6.00 18.55
C SER A 207 12.62 -6.00 20.02
N MET A 208 12.47 -7.17 20.62
CA MET A 208 12.13 -7.32 22.03
C MET A 208 12.55 -8.69 22.56
N PRO A 209 12.77 -8.85 23.89
CA PRO A 209 13.03 -10.14 24.49
C PRO A 209 11.84 -11.09 24.31
N MET A 210 12.09 -12.34 23.93
CA MET A 210 11.02 -13.35 23.81
C MET A 210 10.39 -13.74 25.14
N ASP A 211 11.12 -13.64 26.25
CA ASP A 211 10.69 -14.00 27.60
C ASP A 211 9.98 -12.85 28.33
N ASP A 212 10.20 -11.61 27.91
CA ASP A 212 9.54 -10.41 28.44
C ASP A 212 9.16 -9.45 27.31
N PRO A 213 8.21 -9.85 26.43
CA PRO A 213 7.81 -9.00 25.30
C PRO A 213 7.13 -7.71 25.78
N ASN A 214 7.35 -6.62 25.05
CA ASN A 214 6.88 -5.28 25.42
C ASN A 214 6.33 -4.49 24.23
N GLY A 215 5.85 -5.18 23.21
CA GLY A 215 5.23 -4.55 22.04
C GLY A 215 4.59 -5.58 21.12
N CYS A 216 3.50 -5.17 20.49
CA CYS A 216 2.66 -6.10 19.72
C CYS A 216 2.64 -5.81 18.21
N VAL A 217 3.21 -4.68 17.77
CA VAL A 217 3.27 -4.28 16.36
C VAL A 217 4.66 -3.75 16.02
N PRO A 218 5.11 -3.83 14.76
CA PRO A 218 6.34 -3.21 14.30
C PRO A 218 6.33 -1.70 14.52
N ALA A 219 7.46 -1.14 14.92
CA ALA A 219 7.60 0.31 15.09
C ALA A 219 7.92 0.97 13.75
N GLN A 220 7.31 2.13 13.49
CA GLN A 220 7.57 2.91 12.28
C GLN A 220 8.99 3.53 12.29
N ASN A 221 9.52 3.82 13.47
CA ASN A 221 10.86 4.38 13.65
C ASN A 221 11.67 3.45 14.54
N PRO A 222 12.66 2.73 14.00
CA PRO A 222 13.55 1.91 14.78
C PRO A 222 14.32 2.73 15.82
N SER A 223 14.53 2.13 17.00
CA SER A 223 15.19 2.77 18.12
C SER A 223 16.72 2.48 18.15
N ASP A 224 17.39 3.00 19.16
CA ASP A 224 18.78 2.68 19.51
C ASP A 224 18.90 1.41 20.38
N ARG A 225 17.80 0.73 20.66
CA ARG A 225 17.79 -0.54 21.39
C ARG A 225 18.76 -1.53 20.72
N ARG A 226 19.61 -2.11 21.54
CA ARG A 226 20.57 -3.12 21.05
C ARG A 226 19.94 -4.50 21.07
N ILE A 227 20.01 -5.16 19.92
CA ILE A 227 19.56 -6.54 19.73
C ILE A 227 20.38 -7.48 20.60
N ARG A 228 19.70 -8.44 21.21
CA ARG A 228 20.32 -9.44 22.09
C ARG A 228 19.94 -10.85 21.62
N ARG A 229 20.78 -11.81 21.98
CA ARG A 229 20.41 -13.21 21.87
C ARG A 229 19.12 -13.48 22.66
N GLY A 230 18.16 -14.22 22.10
CA GLY A 230 16.84 -14.43 22.69
C GLY A 230 15.83 -13.35 22.39
N ASP A 231 16.16 -12.37 21.53
CA ASP A 231 15.19 -11.42 21.00
C ASP A 231 14.39 -12.02 19.84
N VAL A 232 13.20 -11.46 19.64
CA VAL A 232 12.45 -11.56 18.39
C VAL A 232 12.40 -10.18 17.73
N ILE A 233 12.50 -10.16 16.42
CA ILE A 233 12.29 -8.96 15.59
C ILE A 233 11.00 -9.20 14.81
N ILE A 234 9.97 -8.42 15.08
CA ILE A 234 8.74 -8.39 14.29
C ILE A 234 8.88 -7.35 13.19
N THR A 235 8.41 -7.67 11.99
CA THR A 235 8.69 -6.86 10.80
C THR A 235 7.49 -6.68 9.90
N GLU A 236 7.46 -5.54 9.23
CA GLU A 236 6.66 -5.25 8.06
C GLU A 236 7.56 -4.58 7.03
N ILE A 237 7.92 -5.31 5.97
CA ILE A 237 8.91 -4.87 5.00
C ILE A 237 8.32 -4.85 3.60
N SER A 238 8.64 -3.78 2.87
CA SER A 238 8.23 -3.57 1.50
C SER A 238 9.35 -2.88 0.71
N ALA A 239 9.70 -3.44 -0.43
CA ALA A 239 10.57 -2.81 -1.41
C ALA A 239 9.82 -2.62 -2.73
N SER A 240 10.23 -1.62 -3.51
CA SER A 240 9.55 -1.25 -4.75
C SER A 240 10.38 -1.49 -5.99
N CYS A 241 9.70 -1.82 -7.07
CA CYS A 241 10.20 -1.80 -8.43
C CYS A 241 9.38 -0.80 -9.24
N TRP A 242 9.97 0.36 -9.54
CA TRP A 242 9.29 1.42 -10.30
C TRP A 242 7.89 1.74 -9.76
N GLY A 243 7.79 2.03 -8.46
CA GLY A 243 6.54 2.36 -7.76
C GLY A 243 5.65 1.16 -7.38
N TYR A 244 5.80 -0.01 -7.98
CA TYR A 244 5.12 -1.24 -7.56
C TYR A 244 5.85 -1.87 -6.40
N SER A 245 5.13 -2.23 -5.35
CA SER A 245 5.72 -2.68 -4.09
C SER A 245 5.32 -4.10 -3.73
N GLY A 246 6.28 -4.88 -3.25
CA GLY A 246 6.04 -6.13 -2.54
C GLY A 246 5.90 -5.85 -1.05
N GLN A 247 5.20 -6.72 -0.33
CA GLN A 247 5.08 -6.61 1.13
C GLN A 247 5.11 -8.00 1.77
N ILE A 248 5.97 -8.15 2.77
CA ILE A 248 6.15 -9.39 3.53
C ILE A 248 6.24 -9.10 5.02
N HIS A 249 5.70 -10.02 5.82
CA HIS A 249 5.78 -9.99 7.27
C HIS A 249 6.35 -11.31 7.75
N ARG A 250 7.49 -11.29 8.40
CA ARG A 250 8.13 -12.47 9.00
C ARG A 250 8.79 -12.09 10.32
N PRO A 251 8.52 -12.81 11.40
CA PRO A 251 9.32 -12.68 12.62
C PRO A 251 10.70 -13.30 12.43
N VAL A 252 11.72 -12.64 12.96
CA VAL A 252 13.11 -13.15 13.00
C VAL A 252 13.51 -13.38 14.45
N PHE A 253 13.94 -14.59 14.78
CA PHE A 253 14.38 -14.98 16.12
C PHE A 253 15.90 -14.96 16.19
N VAL A 254 16.47 -14.30 17.19
CA VAL A 254 17.90 -14.01 17.26
C VAL A 254 18.62 -14.99 18.19
N GLY A 255 19.44 -15.85 17.62
CA GLY A 255 20.34 -16.77 18.33
C GLY A 255 19.67 -17.85 19.22
N ALA A 256 18.32 -17.93 19.18
CA ALA A 256 17.54 -18.91 19.91
C ALA A 256 16.25 -19.26 19.17
N ASP A 257 15.76 -20.47 19.37
CA ASP A 257 14.46 -20.89 18.85
C ASP A 257 13.31 -20.12 19.52
N PRO A 258 12.15 -19.97 18.83
CA PRO A 258 10.97 -19.36 19.43
C PRO A 258 10.55 -20.08 20.71
N THR A 259 10.27 -19.31 21.76
CA THR A 259 9.68 -19.87 22.99
C THR A 259 8.33 -20.52 22.70
N PRO A 260 7.78 -21.38 23.59
CA PRO A 260 6.50 -22.03 23.37
C PRO A 260 5.35 -21.03 23.09
N SER A 261 5.37 -19.84 23.69
CA SER A 261 4.36 -18.81 23.47
C SER A 261 4.47 -18.20 22.07
N TRP A 262 5.67 -17.87 21.62
CA TRP A 262 5.93 -17.37 20.28
C TRP A 262 5.65 -18.42 19.20
N ARG A 263 5.95 -19.68 19.46
CA ARG A 263 5.62 -20.78 18.55
C ARG A 263 4.12 -20.92 18.38
N ARG A 264 3.35 -20.94 19.49
CA ARG A 264 1.86 -20.99 19.42
C ARG A 264 1.27 -19.80 18.67
N MET A 265 1.80 -18.59 18.89
CA MET A 265 1.33 -17.39 18.18
C MET A 265 1.65 -17.47 16.69
N PHE A 266 2.86 -17.92 16.33
CA PHE A 266 3.25 -18.15 14.93
C PHE A 266 2.34 -19.18 14.25
N GLU A 267 2.11 -20.33 14.90
CA GLU A 267 1.21 -21.37 14.40
C GLU A 267 -0.22 -20.85 14.22
N THR A 268 -0.69 -19.97 15.10
CA THR A 268 -2.00 -19.34 14.97
C THR A 268 -2.05 -18.41 13.76
N ALA A 269 -1.05 -17.56 13.59
CA ALA A 269 -0.95 -16.67 12.44
C ALA A 269 -0.83 -17.46 11.12
N TYR A 270 -0.05 -18.53 11.11
CA TYR A 270 0.13 -19.36 9.92
C TYR A 270 -1.16 -20.11 9.55
N GLU A 271 -1.86 -20.67 10.51
CA GLU A 271 -3.16 -21.30 10.26
C GLU A 271 -4.19 -20.29 9.75
N ALA A 272 -4.24 -19.09 10.35
CA ALA A 272 -5.11 -18.02 9.87
C ALA A 272 -4.75 -17.65 8.42
N TYR A 273 -3.46 -17.47 8.11
CA TYR A 273 -2.99 -17.21 6.73
C TYR A 273 -3.45 -18.30 5.76
N GLN A 274 -3.27 -19.57 6.10
CA GLN A 274 -3.67 -20.69 5.24
C GLN A 274 -5.17 -20.73 4.98
N ARG A 275 -5.99 -20.54 6.05
CA ARG A 275 -7.46 -20.50 5.94
C ARG A 275 -7.92 -19.31 5.08
N MET A 276 -7.34 -18.13 5.29
CA MET A 276 -7.64 -16.91 4.52
C MET A 276 -7.24 -17.07 3.06
N ALA A 277 -6.02 -17.53 2.78
CA ALA A 277 -5.55 -17.78 1.41
C ALA A 277 -6.41 -18.80 0.68
N GLY A 278 -6.87 -19.86 1.39
CA GLY A 278 -7.81 -20.86 0.87
C GLY A 278 -9.22 -20.32 0.61
N ALA A 279 -9.64 -19.25 1.31
CA ALA A 279 -10.91 -18.58 1.07
C ALA A 279 -10.85 -17.59 -0.11
N VAL A 280 -9.66 -17.10 -0.47
CA VAL A 280 -9.47 -16.13 -1.54
C VAL A 280 -9.55 -16.82 -2.90
N ARG A 281 -10.62 -16.51 -3.64
CA ARG A 281 -10.84 -16.94 -5.03
C ARG A 281 -11.70 -15.88 -5.75
N PRO A 282 -11.67 -15.80 -7.09
CA PRO A 282 -12.56 -14.88 -7.80
C PRO A 282 -14.03 -15.05 -7.39
N GLY A 283 -14.69 -13.97 -7.05
CA GLY A 283 -16.07 -13.97 -6.56
C GLY A 283 -16.25 -14.26 -5.06
N ALA A 284 -15.18 -14.59 -4.33
CA ALA A 284 -15.28 -14.79 -2.87
C ALA A 284 -15.65 -13.48 -2.17
N ALA A 285 -16.64 -13.56 -1.28
CA ALA A 285 -17.05 -12.41 -0.50
C ALA A 285 -16.01 -12.07 0.58
N VAL A 286 -15.78 -10.78 0.81
CA VAL A 286 -14.87 -10.28 1.86
C VAL A 286 -15.18 -10.91 3.22
N ARG A 287 -16.45 -11.07 3.57
CA ARG A 287 -16.88 -11.71 4.83
C ARG A 287 -16.43 -13.17 4.97
N GLU A 288 -16.24 -13.92 3.88
CA GLU A 288 -15.71 -15.30 3.94
C GLU A 288 -14.25 -15.29 4.36
N ILE A 289 -13.48 -14.33 3.85
CA ILE A 289 -12.07 -14.14 4.22
C ILE A 289 -11.94 -13.74 5.70
N ILE A 290 -12.82 -12.86 6.19
CA ILE A 290 -12.89 -12.48 7.62
C ILE A 290 -13.15 -13.71 8.51
N ARG A 291 -14.17 -14.50 8.16
CA ARG A 291 -14.49 -15.71 8.92
C ARG A 291 -13.34 -16.73 8.94
N ALA A 292 -12.60 -16.82 7.86
CA ALA A 292 -11.44 -17.70 7.78
C ALA A 292 -10.33 -17.35 8.79
N ALA A 293 -10.25 -16.08 9.23
CA ALA A 293 -9.30 -15.62 10.26
C ALA A 293 -9.77 -15.85 11.71
N SER A 294 -11.00 -16.38 11.94
CA SER A 294 -11.59 -16.53 13.28
C SER A 294 -10.74 -17.32 14.27
N VAL A 295 -9.87 -18.19 13.79
CA VAL A 295 -8.92 -18.96 14.63
C VAL A 295 -8.08 -18.06 15.56
N ILE A 296 -7.85 -16.80 15.18
CA ILE A 296 -7.13 -15.84 16.01
C ILE A 296 -7.93 -15.56 17.29
N GLY A 297 -9.20 -15.22 17.17
CA GLY A 297 -10.11 -15.01 18.30
C GLY A 297 -10.41 -16.29 19.07
N GLU A 298 -10.62 -17.44 18.40
CA GLU A 298 -10.85 -18.75 18.99
C GLU A 298 -9.72 -19.17 19.95
N ARG A 299 -8.48 -18.75 19.66
CA ARG A 299 -7.29 -19.00 20.49
C ARG A 299 -6.99 -17.90 21.52
N GLY A 300 -7.92 -16.94 21.69
CA GLY A 300 -7.81 -15.88 22.68
C GLY A 300 -6.87 -14.73 22.31
N TYR A 301 -6.44 -14.66 21.04
CA TYR A 301 -5.69 -13.51 20.52
C TYR A 301 -6.64 -12.46 19.95
N ARG A 302 -6.06 -11.31 19.69
CA ARG A 302 -6.70 -10.14 19.08
C ARG A 302 -5.95 -9.78 17.81
N ILE A 303 -6.49 -8.88 16.99
CA ILE A 303 -5.78 -8.23 15.90
C ILE A 303 -5.63 -6.75 16.18
N TYR A 304 -4.61 -6.13 15.63
CA TYR A 304 -4.34 -4.70 15.83
C TYR A 304 -4.30 -3.92 14.51
N ASP A 305 -4.05 -4.62 13.44
CA ASP A 305 -3.94 -4.09 12.08
C ASP A 305 -4.96 -4.75 11.15
N ASP A 306 -5.04 -4.32 9.91
CA ASP A 306 -5.89 -4.99 8.94
C ASP A 306 -5.42 -6.44 8.69
N LEU A 307 -6.36 -7.28 8.29
CA LEU A 307 -6.12 -8.68 7.92
C LEU A 307 -5.78 -8.82 6.43
N VAL A 308 -6.34 -7.90 5.63
CA VAL A 308 -6.17 -7.87 4.17
C VAL A 308 -6.29 -6.44 3.68
N HIS A 309 -5.36 -6.04 2.82
CA HIS A 309 -5.52 -4.84 2.00
C HIS A 309 -5.09 -5.07 0.55
N GLY A 310 -5.72 -4.35 -0.37
CA GLY A 310 -5.26 -4.27 -1.75
C GLY A 310 -3.92 -3.55 -1.83
N TYR A 311 -3.02 -4.01 -2.72
CA TYR A 311 -1.68 -3.47 -2.80
C TYR A 311 -1.15 -3.35 -4.23
N GLY A 312 -0.12 -2.54 -4.39
CA GLY A 312 0.53 -2.31 -5.68
C GLY A 312 1.39 -1.07 -5.64
N VAL A 313 0.94 0.02 -6.26
CA VAL A 313 1.62 1.33 -6.14
C VAL A 313 1.28 1.99 -4.81
N ASP A 314 0.17 1.63 -4.23
CA ASP A 314 -0.38 2.14 -2.97
C ASP A 314 -1.33 1.11 -2.36
N ILE A 315 -1.71 1.31 -1.09
CA ILE A 315 -2.81 0.60 -0.46
C ILE A 315 -4.13 1.05 -1.10
N HIS A 316 -4.97 0.10 -1.43
CA HIS A 316 -6.28 0.36 -2.03
C HIS A 316 -7.30 -0.72 -1.58
N PRO A 317 -8.60 -0.54 -1.83
CA PRO A 317 -9.59 -1.58 -1.54
C PRO A 317 -9.27 -2.94 -2.23
N PRO A 318 -9.64 -4.08 -1.60
CA PRO A 318 -10.32 -4.15 -0.32
C PRO A 318 -9.37 -3.85 0.86
N VAL A 319 -9.87 -3.23 1.93
CA VAL A 319 -9.18 -3.12 3.22
C VAL A 319 -10.09 -3.80 4.24
N ILE A 320 -9.56 -4.81 4.92
CA ILE A 320 -10.27 -5.61 5.92
C ILE A 320 -9.53 -5.44 7.23
N ASP A 321 -9.96 -4.47 8.02
CA ASP A 321 -9.39 -4.18 9.33
C ASP A 321 -10.22 -4.81 10.47
N ARG A 322 -9.77 -4.60 11.68
CA ARG A 322 -10.45 -5.10 12.89
C ARG A 322 -11.91 -4.66 13.01
N SER A 323 -12.27 -3.51 12.46
CA SER A 323 -13.63 -3.00 12.49
C SER A 323 -14.61 -3.83 11.67
N CYS A 324 -14.10 -4.67 10.77
CA CYS A 324 -14.86 -5.60 9.96
C CYS A 324 -15.01 -6.99 10.63
N CYS A 325 -14.35 -7.23 11.76
CA CYS A 325 -14.32 -8.53 12.43
C CYS A 325 -15.37 -8.59 13.54
N ASP A 326 -16.46 -9.30 13.34
CA ASP A 326 -17.57 -9.48 14.29
C ASP A 326 -17.22 -10.31 15.54
N TYR A 327 -16.11 -11.06 15.50
CA TYR A 327 -15.56 -11.79 16.66
C TYR A 327 -14.68 -10.92 17.56
N TRP A 328 -14.68 -9.62 17.34
CA TRP A 328 -13.78 -8.69 18.02
C TRP A 328 -14.52 -7.74 18.95
N PRO A 329 -14.33 -7.81 20.26
CA PRO A 329 -15.20 -7.13 21.22
C PRO A 329 -14.82 -5.69 21.59
N TRP A 330 -13.93 -5.00 20.86
CA TRP A 330 -13.36 -3.76 21.38
C TRP A 330 -13.96 -2.50 20.84
N ASP A 331 -14.39 -2.54 19.60
CA ASP A 331 -14.95 -1.41 18.91
C ASP A 331 -16.35 -1.74 18.45
N GLU A 332 -17.13 -0.73 18.19
CA GLU A 332 -18.36 -0.91 17.42
C GLU A 332 -17.99 -1.58 16.09
N ALA A 333 -18.32 -2.85 15.97
CA ALA A 333 -18.09 -3.61 14.76
C ALA A 333 -18.78 -2.89 13.60
N ARG A 334 -18.00 -2.48 12.60
CA ARG A 334 -18.56 -2.02 11.34
C ARG A 334 -18.92 -3.26 10.52
N PRO A 335 -20.13 -3.33 9.97
CA PRO A 335 -20.45 -4.44 9.10
C PRO A 335 -19.44 -4.50 7.95
N ALA A 336 -18.94 -5.70 7.66
CA ALA A 336 -18.17 -5.91 6.46
C ALA A 336 -18.95 -5.35 5.26
N PRO A 337 -18.29 -4.65 4.31
CA PRO A 337 -18.99 -4.07 3.18
C PRO A 337 -19.80 -5.14 2.46
N GLU A 338 -21.12 -5.05 2.54
CA GLU A 338 -22.01 -6.00 1.87
C GLU A 338 -21.74 -5.99 0.37
N GLY A 339 -21.68 -7.19 -0.23
CA GLY A 339 -21.53 -7.37 -1.67
C GLY A 339 -20.14 -7.13 -2.24
N ARG A 340 -19.12 -6.79 -1.45
CA ARG A 340 -17.74 -6.75 -1.94
C ARG A 340 -17.17 -8.15 -2.07
N CYS A 341 -16.67 -8.44 -3.29
CA CYS A 341 -15.97 -9.68 -3.62
C CYS A 341 -14.57 -9.35 -4.11
N VAL A 342 -13.66 -10.31 -3.95
CA VAL A 342 -12.36 -10.24 -4.61
C VAL A 342 -12.48 -10.70 -6.06
N GLU A 343 -11.73 -10.06 -6.94
CA GLU A 343 -11.77 -10.32 -8.38
C GLU A 343 -10.46 -10.93 -8.85
N GLN A 344 -10.52 -11.67 -9.95
CA GLN A 344 -9.33 -12.19 -10.61
C GLN A 344 -8.31 -11.09 -10.91
N ASN A 345 -7.05 -11.39 -10.66
CA ASN A 345 -5.92 -10.46 -10.79
C ASN A 345 -5.93 -9.26 -9.81
N MET A 346 -6.78 -9.25 -8.80
CA MET A 346 -6.51 -8.37 -7.65
C MET A 346 -5.19 -8.76 -7.00
N ALA A 347 -4.41 -7.75 -6.59
CA ALA A 347 -3.24 -7.94 -5.76
C ALA A 347 -3.57 -7.50 -4.34
N ILE A 348 -3.43 -8.40 -3.39
CA ILE A 348 -3.77 -8.19 -1.98
C ILE A 348 -2.64 -8.70 -1.08
N VAL A 349 -2.44 -8.04 0.03
CA VAL A 349 -1.63 -8.57 1.13
C VAL A 349 -2.56 -9.29 2.09
N ILE A 350 -2.24 -10.53 2.42
CA ILE A 350 -2.90 -11.29 3.48
C ILE A 350 -1.95 -11.28 4.66
N GLN A 351 -2.38 -10.71 5.82
CA GLN A 351 -1.48 -10.42 6.94
C GLN A 351 -2.13 -10.65 8.31
N PRO A 352 -2.49 -11.89 8.68
CA PRO A 352 -2.93 -12.16 10.03
C PRO A 352 -1.93 -11.66 11.07
N ASN A 353 -2.44 -10.94 12.08
CA ASN A 353 -1.63 -10.24 13.06
C ASN A 353 -2.13 -10.50 14.49
N PRO A 354 -2.00 -11.75 15.03
CA PRO A 354 -2.42 -12.07 16.37
C PRO A 354 -1.63 -11.26 17.41
N VAL A 355 -2.36 -10.74 18.40
CA VAL A 355 -1.85 -9.93 19.50
C VAL A 355 -2.43 -10.45 20.80
N THR A 356 -1.65 -10.52 21.87
CA THR A 356 -2.14 -10.88 23.21
C THR A 356 -3.08 -9.80 23.77
N PRO A 357 -4.08 -10.17 24.59
CA PRO A 357 -5.03 -9.22 25.17
C PRO A 357 -4.41 -8.08 25.97
N ASP A 358 -3.24 -8.28 26.54
CA ASP A 358 -2.47 -7.27 27.29
C ASP A 358 -1.56 -6.40 26.38
N GLU A 359 -1.61 -6.61 25.07
CA GLU A 359 -0.86 -5.86 24.04
C GLU A 359 0.68 -5.93 24.18
N ARG A 360 1.19 -6.88 24.96
CA ARG A 360 2.61 -7.01 25.17
C ARG A 360 3.32 -7.86 24.12
N MET A 361 2.60 -8.76 23.46
CA MET A 361 3.13 -9.67 22.47
C MET A 361 2.25 -9.71 21.23
N GLY A 362 2.86 -9.63 20.07
CA GLY A 362 2.18 -9.76 18.79
C GLY A 362 3.16 -10.05 17.68
N LEU A 363 2.68 -10.62 16.61
CA LEU A 363 3.45 -10.78 15.38
C LEU A 363 2.55 -10.63 14.16
N GLN A 364 3.14 -10.21 13.05
CA GLN A 364 2.52 -10.24 11.74
C GLN A 364 3.16 -11.36 10.92
N LEU A 365 2.33 -12.10 10.20
CA LEU A 365 2.76 -13.12 9.27
C LEU A 365 1.97 -12.97 7.97
N GLY A 366 2.61 -12.50 6.91
CA GLY A 366 1.85 -12.16 5.72
C GLY A 366 2.69 -12.08 4.46
N ALA A 367 1.99 -11.94 3.33
CA ALA A 367 2.61 -11.88 2.01
C ALA A 367 1.68 -11.23 0.99
N LEU A 368 2.28 -10.52 0.04
CA LEU A 368 1.59 -10.09 -1.18
C LEU A 368 1.20 -11.29 -2.02
N THR A 369 -0.06 -11.35 -2.39
CA THR A 369 -0.66 -12.40 -3.20
C THR A 369 -1.45 -11.83 -4.38
N VAL A 370 -1.65 -12.62 -5.41
CA VAL A 370 -2.53 -12.30 -6.54
C VAL A 370 -3.68 -13.31 -6.60
N VAL A 371 -4.89 -12.82 -6.72
CA VAL A 371 -6.09 -13.65 -6.88
C VAL A 371 -6.09 -14.29 -8.26
N LYS A 372 -6.09 -15.62 -8.32
CA LYS A 372 -6.14 -16.43 -9.53
C LYS A 372 -7.33 -17.39 -9.52
N ASP A 373 -7.64 -18.00 -10.65
CA ASP A 373 -8.73 -18.99 -10.74
C ASP A 373 -8.57 -20.14 -9.73
N GLY A 374 -7.33 -20.55 -9.46
CA GLY A 374 -6.99 -21.59 -8.49
C GLY A 374 -6.86 -21.10 -7.03
N GLY A 375 -7.13 -19.82 -6.74
CA GLY A 375 -7.00 -19.24 -5.40
C GLY A 375 -5.93 -18.15 -5.28
N ALA A 376 -5.40 -17.93 -4.06
CA ALA A 376 -4.37 -16.94 -3.80
C ALA A 376 -2.98 -17.45 -4.22
N GLU A 377 -2.34 -16.77 -5.16
CA GLU A 377 -0.96 -17.01 -5.56
C GLU A 377 -0.01 -16.11 -4.77
N CYS A 378 0.75 -16.66 -3.83
CA CYS A 378 1.79 -15.92 -3.11
C CYS A 378 2.93 -15.52 -4.06
N LEU A 379 3.35 -14.24 -4.02
CA LEU A 379 4.44 -13.75 -4.89
C LEU A 379 5.82 -13.84 -4.25
N HIS A 380 5.91 -14.17 -2.96
CA HIS A 380 7.15 -14.26 -2.20
C HIS A 380 7.72 -15.68 -2.17
N GLY A 381 9.05 -15.78 -2.21
CA GLY A 381 9.78 -17.04 -2.11
C GLY A 381 10.24 -17.38 -0.68
N ILE A 382 10.19 -16.43 0.25
CA ILE A 382 10.54 -16.68 1.66
C ILE A 382 9.48 -17.59 2.29
N PRO A 383 9.87 -18.74 2.88
CA PRO A 383 8.92 -19.69 3.44
C PRO A 383 8.17 -19.13 4.66
N PHE A 384 7.01 -19.74 4.95
CA PHE A 384 6.22 -19.45 6.15
C PHE A 384 6.75 -20.28 7.34
N GLU A 385 8.00 -20.01 7.72
CA GLU A 385 8.70 -20.65 8.83
C GLU A 385 9.32 -19.57 9.73
N PRO A 386 9.54 -19.84 11.03
CA PRO A 386 10.29 -18.94 11.87
C PRO A 386 11.69 -18.71 11.31
N LEU A 387 12.02 -17.46 10.97
CA LEU A 387 13.36 -17.13 10.51
C LEU A 387 14.32 -17.07 11.71
N LEU A 388 15.44 -17.78 11.61
CA LEU A 388 16.46 -17.81 12.66
C LEU A 388 17.69 -17.04 12.21
N ALA A 389 18.02 -16.00 12.94
CA ALA A 389 19.30 -15.31 12.79
C ALA A 389 20.33 -15.90 13.77
N ARG A 390 21.55 -16.09 13.30
CA ARG A 390 22.59 -16.74 14.11
C ARG A 390 23.10 -15.88 15.27
N GLY A 391 22.80 -14.57 15.28
CA GLY A 391 23.20 -13.62 16.32
C GLY A 391 24.64 -13.11 16.19
#